data_d0801e833b2bf80bf1df16330fc12433
#
_entry.id   d0801e833b2bf80bf1df16330fc12433
#
_cell.length_a   1.000
_cell.length_b   1.000
_cell.length_c   1.000
_cell.angle_alpha   90.00
_cell.angle_beta   90.00
_cell.angle_gamma   90.00
#
_symmetry.space_group_name_H-M   'P 1'
#
loop_
_entity.id
_entity.type
_entity.pdbx_description
1 polymer ?
#
loop_
_entity_poly.entity_id
_entity_poly.type
_entity_poly.pdbx_seq_one_letter_code
_entity_poly.pdbx_strand_id
1 'polypeptide(L)'
;MKLFFLYSVVILFSSFSFSIGSANSNNACPAYLDHDLRILDSQNYENLCKYKDKVIMVVNVASRCGFTYQYESLQKLYAKYDNDDFVILGFPSRDFMFQEYNSEDKVKEFCESTYGVSFPLFATSSVKGNKANNFYKDLNKITGKSPSWNFTKILISKNGSETHVFSSNVEPNDQSILSKIEKLL
;
A
#
# COMPACT_ATOMS: atom_id res chain seq x y z
N MET A 1 -6.15 89.56 -2.05
CA MET A 1 -6.91 88.49 -2.74
C MET A 1 -5.90 87.36 -2.92
N LYS A 2 -5.89 86.36 -2.00
CA LYS A 2 -4.98 85.24 -1.98
C LYS A 2 -5.72 84.02 -2.47
N LEU A 3 -5.26 83.39 -3.58
CA LEU A 3 -5.81 82.26 -4.22
C LEU A 3 -5.18 81.00 -3.58
N PHE A 4 -5.99 80.13 -2.91
CA PHE A 4 -5.53 78.84 -2.38
C PHE A 4 -5.72 77.79 -3.48
N PHE A 5 -4.63 77.16 -3.96
CA PHE A 5 -4.68 75.98 -4.79
C PHE A 5 -4.76 74.74 -3.88
N LEU A 6 -5.86 74.04 -3.95
CA LEU A 6 -6.00 72.73 -3.36
C LEU A 6 -5.46 71.64 -4.29
N TYR A 7 -4.34 71.03 -3.91
CA TYR A 7 -3.82 69.87 -4.61
C TYR A 7 -4.56 68.62 -4.06
N SER A 8 -5.40 68.02 -4.90
CA SER A 8 -5.99 66.67 -4.61
C SER A 8 -4.97 65.59 -4.93
N VAL A 9 -4.49 64.93 -3.90
CA VAL A 9 -3.64 63.73 -4.04
C VAL A 9 -4.59 62.54 -4.26
N VAL A 10 -4.59 62.01 -5.48
CA VAL A 10 -5.27 60.72 -5.80
C VAL A 10 -4.34 59.56 -5.44
N ILE A 11 -4.64 58.87 -4.35
CA ILE A 11 -3.94 57.66 -3.97
C ILE A 11 -4.56 56.51 -4.75
N LEU A 12 -3.83 55.99 -5.74
CA LEU A 12 -4.17 54.75 -6.46
C LEU A 12 -3.82 53.57 -5.59
N PHE A 13 -4.85 52.93 -4.97
CA PHE A 13 -4.70 51.62 -4.36
C PHE A 13 -4.61 50.58 -5.47
N SER A 14 -3.42 50.08 -5.77
CA SER A 14 -3.25 48.88 -6.59
C SER A 14 -3.60 47.65 -5.74
N SER A 15 -4.75 47.03 -6.04
CA SER A 15 -5.17 45.76 -5.44
C SER A 15 -4.26 44.64 -5.96
N PHE A 16 -3.29 44.24 -5.16
CA PHE A 16 -2.46 43.06 -5.46
C PHE A 16 -3.27 41.81 -5.13
N SER A 17 -3.91 41.23 -6.14
CA SER A 17 -4.60 39.95 -6.00
C SER A 17 -3.58 38.83 -5.83
N PHE A 18 -3.42 38.34 -4.62
CA PHE A 18 -2.61 37.17 -4.32
C PHE A 18 -3.42 35.91 -4.75
N SER A 19 -3.15 35.38 -5.93
CA SER A 19 -3.65 34.11 -6.35
C SER A 19 -2.98 33.02 -5.52
N ILE A 20 -3.67 32.51 -4.50
CA ILE A 20 -3.27 31.28 -3.81
C ILE A 20 -3.49 30.15 -4.82
N GLY A 21 -2.40 29.73 -5.47
CA GLY A 21 -2.41 28.53 -6.29
C GLY A 21 -2.87 27.35 -5.43
N SER A 22 -4.01 26.80 -5.74
CA SER A 22 -4.46 25.54 -5.17
C SER A 22 -3.42 24.49 -5.52
N ALA A 23 -2.59 24.09 -4.57
CA ALA A 23 -1.68 22.98 -4.74
C ALA A 23 -2.56 21.75 -5.07
N ASN A 24 -2.28 21.17 -6.25
CA ASN A 24 -3.01 20.00 -6.74
C ASN A 24 -2.73 18.84 -5.79
N SER A 25 -3.63 18.57 -4.84
CA SER A 25 -3.49 17.56 -3.80
C SER A 25 -3.45 16.11 -4.34
N ASN A 26 -3.66 15.93 -5.64
CA ASN A 26 -3.73 14.63 -6.29
C ASN A 26 -2.37 13.93 -6.46
N ASN A 27 -1.25 14.56 -6.11
CA ASN A 27 0.09 13.98 -6.30
C ASN A 27 0.83 13.67 -4.98
N ALA A 28 0.22 13.95 -3.83
CA ALA A 28 0.83 13.64 -2.54
C ALA A 28 0.72 12.12 -2.23
N CYS A 29 1.76 11.58 -1.58
CA CYS A 29 1.70 10.21 -1.07
C CYS A 29 0.64 10.10 0.03
N PRO A 30 -0.29 9.14 -0.05
CA PRO A 30 -1.19 8.87 1.07
C PRO A 30 -0.40 8.46 2.32
N ALA A 31 -0.75 8.99 3.49
CA ALA A 31 -0.02 8.75 4.73
C ALA A 31 0.16 7.26 5.07
N TYR A 32 -0.82 6.41 4.71
CA TYR A 32 -0.73 4.95 4.93
C TYR A 32 0.28 4.25 4.00
N LEU A 33 0.75 4.90 2.92
CA LEU A 33 1.80 4.40 2.03
C LEU A 33 3.17 5.07 2.26
N ASP A 34 3.26 6.10 3.09
CA ASP A 34 4.54 6.78 3.33
C ASP A 34 5.39 6.00 4.34
N HIS A 35 5.84 4.83 3.92
CA HIS A 35 6.67 3.92 4.68
C HIS A 35 7.83 3.40 3.84
N ASP A 36 9.04 3.51 4.38
CA ASP A 36 10.22 2.83 3.87
C ASP A 36 10.30 1.42 4.47
N LEU A 37 10.13 0.42 3.64
CA LEU A 37 10.17 -0.97 4.06
C LEU A 37 11.36 -1.70 3.46
N ARG A 38 12.07 -2.48 4.28
CA ARG A 38 13.19 -3.29 3.83
C ARG A 38 12.66 -4.44 2.95
N ILE A 39 13.30 -4.63 1.79
CA ILE A 39 13.02 -5.74 0.89
C ILE A 39 13.48 -7.05 1.55
N LEU A 40 12.75 -8.13 1.33
CA LEU A 40 13.06 -9.46 1.86
C LEU A 40 14.48 -9.88 1.47
N ASP A 41 15.26 -10.36 2.44
CA ASP A 41 16.63 -10.82 2.25
C ASP A 41 17.52 -9.80 1.52
N SER A 42 17.40 -8.54 1.87
CA SER A 42 18.16 -7.43 1.29
C SER A 42 18.48 -6.36 2.33
N GLN A 43 19.47 -5.54 2.06
CA GLN A 43 19.75 -4.30 2.81
C GLN A 43 19.05 -3.08 2.19
N ASN A 44 18.38 -3.26 1.06
CA ASN A 44 17.69 -2.19 0.36
C ASN A 44 16.29 -1.95 0.94
N TYR A 45 15.90 -0.69 0.92
CA TYR A 45 14.56 -0.23 1.32
C TYR A 45 13.79 0.25 0.11
N GLU A 46 12.49 0.12 0.19
CA GLU A 46 11.57 0.61 -0.82
C GLU A 46 10.47 1.43 -0.16
N ASN A 47 10.26 2.66 -0.64
CA ASN A 47 9.14 3.50 -0.20
C ASN A 47 7.87 3.06 -0.92
N LEU A 48 6.81 2.76 -0.15
CA LEU A 48 5.54 2.28 -0.71
C LEU A 48 4.78 3.36 -1.51
N CYS A 49 5.16 4.64 -1.43
CA CYS A 49 4.60 5.72 -2.24
C CYS A 49 4.71 5.46 -3.75
N LYS A 50 5.67 4.63 -4.18
CA LYS A 50 5.78 4.23 -5.59
C LYS A 50 4.55 3.49 -6.12
N TYR A 51 3.70 2.97 -5.23
CA TYR A 51 2.48 2.23 -5.56
C TYR A 51 1.20 3.04 -5.39
N LYS A 52 1.28 4.36 -5.10
CA LYS A 52 0.13 5.22 -4.78
C LYS A 52 -0.96 5.26 -5.85
N ASP A 53 -0.58 5.08 -7.12
CA ASP A 53 -1.50 5.15 -8.26
C ASP A 53 -1.97 3.75 -8.72
N LYS A 54 -1.69 2.70 -7.93
CA LYS A 54 -2.06 1.31 -8.22
C LYS A 54 -3.19 0.81 -7.32
N VAL A 55 -3.94 -0.15 -7.81
CA VAL A 55 -4.74 -1.04 -6.95
C VAL A 55 -3.76 -1.96 -6.23
N ILE A 56 -3.79 -1.98 -4.91
CA ILE A 56 -2.80 -2.70 -4.10
C ILE A 56 -3.49 -3.87 -3.39
N MET A 57 -2.95 -5.07 -3.54
CA MET A 57 -3.29 -6.21 -2.68
C MET A 57 -2.16 -6.45 -1.68
N VAL A 58 -2.42 -6.21 -0.41
CA VAL A 58 -1.51 -6.55 0.69
C VAL A 58 -1.86 -7.94 1.21
N VAL A 59 -0.86 -8.82 1.36
CA VAL A 59 -1.07 -10.17 1.88
C VAL A 59 0.03 -10.55 2.88
N ASN A 60 -0.36 -11.00 4.07
CA ASN A 60 0.59 -11.60 5.01
C ASN A 60 0.72 -13.10 4.71
N VAL A 61 1.95 -13.55 4.53
CA VAL A 61 2.26 -14.87 4.01
C VAL A 61 3.09 -15.70 4.98
N ALA A 62 3.12 -17.03 4.76
CA ALA A 62 3.98 -17.94 5.50
C ALA A 62 4.27 -19.20 4.69
N SER A 63 5.52 -19.69 4.76
CA SER A 63 6.02 -20.81 3.95
C SER A 63 5.56 -22.19 4.44
N ARG A 64 5.05 -22.33 5.67
CA ARG A 64 4.70 -23.61 6.30
C ARG A 64 3.27 -23.63 6.85
N CYS A 65 2.38 -22.93 6.16
CA CYS A 65 0.96 -22.81 6.50
C CYS A 65 0.11 -23.76 5.64
N GLY A 66 -1.04 -24.21 6.12
CA GLY A 66 -1.99 -24.94 5.30
C GLY A 66 -2.51 -24.20 4.07
N PHE A 67 -2.37 -22.86 4.05
CA PHE A 67 -2.75 -22.00 2.92
C PHE A 67 -1.57 -21.61 2.01
N THR A 68 -0.36 -22.18 2.22
CA THR A 68 0.85 -21.81 1.46
C THR A 68 0.69 -22.04 -0.06
N TYR A 69 -0.12 -23.01 -0.46
CA TYR A 69 -0.44 -23.27 -1.87
C TYR A 69 -1.06 -22.05 -2.57
N GLN A 70 -1.64 -21.09 -1.84
CA GLN A 70 -2.18 -19.85 -2.42
C GLN A 70 -1.11 -18.94 -3.06
N TYR A 71 0.17 -19.15 -2.79
CA TYR A 71 1.24 -18.46 -3.53
C TYR A 71 1.12 -18.66 -5.04
N GLU A 72 0.73 -19.86 -5.48
CA GLU A 72 0.53 -20.13 -6.93
C GLU A 72 -0.56 -19.24 -7.52
N SER A 73 -1.71 -19.15 -6.84
CA SER A 73 -2.81 -18.29 -7.29
C SER A 73 -2.49 -16.81 -7.19
N LEU A 74 -1.74 -16.37 -6.15
CA LEU A 74 -1.24 -15.00 -6.02
C LEU A 74 -0.31 -14.65 -7.18
N GLN A 75 0.63 -15.54 -7.52
CA GLN A 75 1.58 -15.31 -8.61
C GLN A 75 0.86 -15.26 -9.97
N LYS A 76 -0.11 -16.15 -10.21
CA LYS A 76 -0.95 -16.10 -11.43
C LYS A 76 -1.75 -14.80 -11.52
N LEU A 77 -2.31 -14.36 -10.39
CA LEU A 77 -3.04 -13.11 -10.31
C LEU A 77 -2.12 -11.90 -10.59
N TYR A 78 -0.93 -11.88 -10.00
CA TYR A 78 0.06 -10.86 -10.25
C TYR A 78 0.45 -10.78 -11.72
N ALA A 79 0.78 -11.93 -12.34
CA ALA A 79 1.13 -11.99 -13.76
C ALA A 79 -0.03 -11.60 -14.69
N LYS A 80 -1.30 -11.90 -14.32
CA LYS A 80 -2.47 -11.51 -15.12
C LYS A 80 -2.64 -9.99 -15.23
N TYR A 81 -2.31 -9.27 -14.17
CA TYR A 81 -2.42 -7.81 -14.09
C TYR A 81 -1.05 -7.12 -14.09
N ASP A 82 -0.03 -7.74 -14.71
CA ASP A 82 1.32 -7.21 -14.90
C ASP A 82 1.32 -6.05 -15.94
N ASN A 83 0.38 -5.16 -15.75
CA ASN A 83 0.32 -3.83 -16.31
C ASN A 83 0.50 -2.86 -15.13
N ASP A 84 0.73 -1.62 -15.39
CA ASP A 84 1.10 -0.66 -14.36
C ASP A 84 0.04 -0.33 -13.29
N ASP A 85 -1.15 -0.94 -13.33
CA ASP A 85 -2.31 -0.53 -12.51
C ASP A 85 -2.58 -1.39 -11.27
N PHE A 86 -1.94 -2.55 -11.11
CA PHE A 86 -2.11 -3.47 -9.97
C PHE A 86 -0.77 -3.91 -9.39
N VAL A 87 -0.74 -4.17 -8.09
CA VAL A 87 0.42 -4.75 -7.42
C VAL A 87 0.00 -5.64 -6.25
N ILE A 88 0.75 -6.71 -6.02
CA ILE A 88 0.68 -7.51 -4.79
C ILE A 88 1.90 -7.19 -3.94
N LEU A 89 1.68 -6.91 -2.64
CA LEU A 89 2.73 -6.69 -1.66
C LEU A 89 2.65 -7.79 -0.61
N GLY A 90 3.66 -8.65 -0.56
CA GLY A 90 3.72 -9.78 0.34
C GLY A 90 4.56 -9.51 1.59
N PHE A 91 4.03 -9.92 2.74
CA PHE A 91 4.64 -9.72 4.06
C PHE A 91 4.80 -11.04 4.79
N PRO A 92 5.96 -11.70 4.70
CA PRO A 92 6.26 -12.88 5.51
C PRO A 92 6.12 -12.56 6.99
N SER A 93 5.38 -13.41 7.73
CA SER A 93 5.12 -13.19 9.15
C SER A 93 5.14 -14.48 9.96
N ARG A 94 5.67 -14.38 11.18
CA ARG A 94 5.71 -15.48 12.16
C ARG A 94 4.61 -15.37 13.22
N ASP A 95 3.71 -14.41 13.11
CA ASP A 95 2.68 -14.13 14.11
C ASP A 95 1.66 -15.27 14.29
N PHE A 96 1.52 -16.14 13.31
CA PHE A 96 0.56 -17.21 13.31
C PHE A 96 1.29 -18.57 13.43
N MET A 97 1.41 -19.04 14.67
CA MET A 97 2.01 -20.34 15.05
C MET A 97 3.43 -20.55 14.50
N PHE A 98 4.18 -19.46 14.30
CA PHE A 98 5.56 -19.53 13.77
C PHE A 98 5.69 -20.30 12.46
N GLN A 99 4.66 -20.21 11.58
CA GLN A 99 4.59 -20.93 10.32
C GLN A 99 5.45 -20.31 9.20
N GLU A 100 6.30 -19.32 9.52
CA GLU A 100 7.32 -18.82 8.60
C GLU A 100 8.72 -19.25 9.06
N TYR A 101 9.67 -19.38 8.10
CA TYR A 101 11.07 -19.67 8.42
C TYR A 101 11.69 -18.55 9.28
N ASN A 102 12.70 -18.91 10.06
CA ASN A 102 13.44 -17.96 10.91
C ASN A 102 14.38 -17.06 10.10
N SER A 103 14.82 -17.51 8.94
CA SER A 103 15.79 -16.82 8.12
C SER A 103 15.17 -16.40 6.79
N GLU A 104 15.45 -15.17 6.37
CA GLU A 104 14.82 -14.55 5.19
C GLU A 104 15.34 -15.14 3.88
N ASP A 105 16.61 -15.59 3.85
CA ASP A 105 17.18 -16.32 2.70
C ASP A 105 16.34 -17.57 2.38
N LYS A 106 15.93 -18.33 3.41
CA LYS A 106 15.06 -19.51 3.23
C LYS A 106 13.64 -19.14 2.81
N VAL A 107 13.11 -18.03 3.29
CA VAL A 107 11.80 -17.53 2.85
C VAL A 107 11.84 -17.19 1.38
N LYS A 108 12.85 -16.41 0.97
CA LYS A 108 13.03 -15.99 -0.41
C LYS A 108 13.24 -17.17 -1.34
N GLU A 109 14.21 -18.05 -1.02
CA GLU A 109 14.48 -19.27 -1.79
C GLU A 109 13.21 -20.11 -1.98
N PHE A 110 12.44 -20.33 -0.91
CA PHE A 110 11.19 -21.10 -0.96
C PHE A 110 10.16 -20.46 -1.88
N CYS A 111 9.93 -19.14 -1.74
CA CYS A 111 8.95 -18.42 -2.55
C CYS A 111 9.32 -18.43 -4.04
N GLU A 112 10.60 -18.18 -4.36
CA GLU A 112 11.11 -18.13 -5.74
C GLU A 112 11.17 -19.52 -6.37
N SER A 113 11.79 -20.51 -5.67
CA SER A 113 12.05 -21.83 -6.26
C SER A 113 10.78 -22.71 -6.33
N THR A 114 9.85 -22.58 -5.37
CA THR A 114 8.66 -23.46 -5.30
C THR A 114 7.47 -22.88 -6.06
N TYR A 115 7.27 -21.56 -6.00
CA TYR A 115 6.09 -20.89 -6.55
C TYR A 115 6.39 -19.86 -7.64
N GLY A 116 7.68 -19.59 -7.92
CA GLY A 116 8.09 -18.58 -8.89
C GLY A 116 7.62 -17.17 -8.52
N VAL A 117 7.52 -16.87 -7.22
CA VAL A 117 7.02 -15.56 -6.74
C VAL A 117 7.91 -14.45 -7.28
N SER A 118 7.30 -13.49 -7.99
CA SER A 118 7.97 -12.30 -8.52
C SER A 118 7.34 -10.99 -8.04
N PHE A 119 6.23 -11.03 -7.33
CA PHE A 119 5.68 -9.83 -6.68
C PHE A 119 6.55 -9.42 -5.49
N PRO A 120 6.58 -8.11 -5.14
CA PRO A 120 7.35 -7.57 -4.02
C PRO A 120 7.11 -8.30 -2.71
N LEU A 121 8.19 -8.77 -2.09
CA LEU A 121 8.21 -9.33 -0.74
C LEU A 121 9.06 -8.43 0.17
N PHE A 122 8.53 -8.11 1.34
CA PHE A 122 9.20 -7.28 2.35
C PHE A 122 9.75 -8.14 3.49
N ALA A 123 10.66 -7.55 4.27
CA ALA A 123 11.30 -8.20 5.39
C ALA A 123 10.27 -8.85 6.34
N THR A 124 10.62 -10.01 6.86
CA THR A 124 9.79 -10.72 7.84
C THR A 124 9.48 -9.82 9.02
N SER A 125 8.20 -9.63 9.31
CA SER A 125 7.76 -8.71 10.36
C SER A 125 6.47 -9.16 11.03
N SER A 126 6.16 -8.53 12.17
CA SER A 126 4.84 -8.68 12.78
C SER A 126 3.80 -7.85 12.01
N VAL A 127 2.59 -8.42 11.82
CA VAL A 127 1.47 -7.82 11.08
C VAL A 127 0.25 -7.56 11.97
N LYS A 128 0.30 -7.96 13.25
CA LYS A 128 -0.81 -7.80 14.20
C LYS A 128 -0.36 -7.30 15.58
N GLY A 129 -1.33 -6.75 16.32
CA GLY A 129 -1.12 -6.27 17.69
C GLY A 129 -0.13 -5.13 17.80
N ASN A 130 0.37 -4.88 19.01
CA ASN A 130 1.26 -3.74 19.28
C ASN A 130 2.63 -3.85 18.59
N LYS A 131 3.05 -5.07 18.24
CA LYS A 131 4.32 -5.34 17.55
C LYS A 131 4.24 -5.22 16.03
N ALA A 132 3.04 -5.02 15.46
CA ALA A 132 2.89 -4.84 14.02
C ALA A 132 3.83 -3.75 13.52
N ASN A 133 4.42 -3.93 12.34
CA ASN A 133 5.18 -2.87 11.69
C ASN A 133 4.29 -1.64 11.44
N ASN A 134 4.89 -0.48 11.23
CA ASN A 134 4.12 0.77 11.14
C ASN A 134 3.14 0.79 9.98
N PHE A 135 3.50 0.22 8.83
CA PHE A 135 2.59 0.08 7.69
C PHE A 135 1.33 -0.73 8.07
N TYR A 136 1.50 -1.89 8.72
CA TYR A 136 0.34 -2.69 9.17
C TYR A 136 -0.47 -2.01 10.28
N LYS A 137 0.15 -1.19 11.13
CA LYS A 137 -0.60 -0.39 12.11
C LYS A 137 -1.54 0.60 11.42
N ASP A 138 -1.05 1.29 10.38
CA ASP A 138 -1.87 2.24 9.64
C ASP A 138 -2.90 1.52 8.76
N LEU A 139 -2.52 0.41 8.13
CA LEU A 139 -3.43 -0.44 7.37
C LEU A 139 -4.59 -0.97 8.24
N ASN A 140 -4.29 -1.42 9.47
CA ASN A 140 -5.30 -1.88 10.43
C ASN A 140 -6.24 -0.75 10.87
N LYS A 141 -5.75 0.51 10.94
CA LYS A 141 -6.61 1.67 11.23
C LYS A 141 -7.57 1.96 10.09
N ILE A 142 -7.09 2.02 8.85
CA ILE A 142 -7.96 2.35 7.70
C ILE A 142 -8.96 1.25 7.36
N THR A 143 -8.63 -0.02 7.63
CA THR A 143 -9.53 -1.16 7.39
C THR A 143 -10.43 -1.48 8.58
N GLY A 144 -10.09 -0.99 9.78
CA GLY A 144 -10.73 -1.37 11.04
C GLY A 144 -10.51 -2.84 11.44
N LYS A 145 -9.57 -3.55 10.76
CA LYS A 145 -9.32 -4.98 10.95
C LYS A 145 -7.83 -5.29 10.92
N SER A 146 -7.41 -6.25 11.75
CA SER A 146 -6.08 -6.87 11.67
C SER A 146 -6.17 -8.23 11.01
N PRO A 147 -5.09 -8.74 10.39
CA PRO A 147 -5.05 -10.12 9.91
C PRO A 147 -5.41 -11.11 11.02
N SER A 148 -6.36 -12.00 10.74
CA SER A 148 -6.77 -13.05 11.67
C SER A 148 -5.95 -14.33 11.52
N TRP A 149 -5.34 -14.54 10.36
CA TRP A 149 -4.49 -15.70 10.03
C TRP A 149 -3.54 -15.36 8.87
N ASN A 150 -2.59 -16.29 8.56
CA ASN A 150 -1.78 -16.19 7.34
C ASN A 150 -2.67 -16.15 6.09
N PHE A 151 -2.22 -15.50 5.04
CA PHE A 151 -2.95 -15.31 3.77
C PHE A 151 -4.26 -14.53 3.91
N THR A 152 -4.38 -13.64 4.89
CA THR A 152 -5.38 -12.58 4.86
C THR A 152 -5.00 -11.60 3.76
N LYS A 153 -5.96 -11.24 2.87
CA LYS A 153 -5.74 -10.31 1.78
C LYS A 153 -6.46 -9.00 2.07
N ILE A 154 -5.80 -7.90 1.81
CA ILE A 154 -6.37 -6.55 1.93
C ILE A 154 -6.22 -5.88 0.58
N LEU A 155 -7.34 -5.59 -0.08
CA LEU A 155 -7.38 -4.88 -1.35
C LEU A 155 -7.65 -3.41 -1.10
N ILE A 156 -6.89 -2.53 -1.75
CA ILE A 156 -6.94 -1.08 -1.57
C ILE A 156 -7.07 -0.44 -2.95
N SER A 157 -8.02 0.50 -3.12
CA SER A 157 -8.17 1.30 -4.34
C SER A 157 -6.99 2.23 -4.58
N LYS A 158 -6.78 2.70 -5.82
CA LYS A 158 -5.69 3.61 -6.23
C LYS A 158 -5.54 4.84 -5.32
N ASN A 159 -6.61 5.37 -4.79
CA ASN A 159 -6.61 6.54 -3.90
C ASN A 159 -6.74 6.19 -2.41
N GLY A 160 -6.79 4.89 -2.06
CA GLY A 160 -6.97 4.42 -0.69
C GLY A 160 -8.35 4.65 -0.07
N SER A 161 -9.32 5.15 -0.84
CA SER A 161 -10.66 5.46 -0.33
C SER A 161 -11.54 4.24 -0.11
N GLU A 162 -11.28 3.14 -0.81
CA GLU A 162 -12.01 1.88 -0.69
C GLU A 162 -11.05 0.76 -0.28
N THR A 163 -11.41 -0.01 0.74
CA THR A 163 -10.63 -1.16 1.21
C THR A 163 -11.53 -2.37 1.41
N HIS A 164 -11.02 -3.56 1.04
CA HIS A 164 -11.71 -4.83 1.25
C HIS A 164 -10.78 -5.83 1.93
N VAL A 165 -11.25 -6.48 2.99
CA VAL A 165 -10.49 -7.50 3.72
C VAL A 165 -11.10 -8.86 3.46
N PHE A 166 -10.29 -9.78 2.92
CA PHE A 166 -10.66 -11.16 2.64
C PHE A 166 -9.92 -12.10 3.59
N SER A 167 -10.65 -13.04 4.16
CA SER A 167 -10.08 -14.05 5.06
C SER A 167 -9.17 -15.04 4.32
N SER A 168 -8.40 -15.81 5.07
CA SER A 168 -7.42 -16.75 4.54
C SER A 168 -8.00 -17.80 3.61
N ASN A 169 -9.25 -18.25 3.87
CA ASN A 169 -9.94 -19.27 3.08
C ASN A 169 -10.57 -18.75 1.76
N VAL A 170 -10.55 -17.45 1.51
CA VAL A 170 -10.93 -16.90 0.20
C VAL A 170 -9.72 -16.98 -0.71
N GLU A 171 -9.82 -17.77 -1.79
CA GLU A 171 -8.74 -17.96 -2.75
C GLU A 171 -8.43 -16.65 -3.51
N PRO A 172 -7.15 -16.39 -3.88
CA PRO A 172 -6.81 -15.19 -4.65
C PRO A 172 -7.53 -15.08 -6.00
N ASN A 173 -7.92 -16.21 -6.60
CA ASN A 173 -8.68 -16.28 -7.84
C ASN A 173 -10.20 -16.38 -7.64
N ASP A 174 -10.68 -16.21 -6.41
CA ASP A 174 -12.12 -16.19 -6.13
C ASP A 174 -12.80 -15.01 -6.83
N GLN A 175 -14.01 -15.23 -7.35
CA GLN A 175 -14.76 -14.22 -8.09
C GLN A 175 -15.05 -12.98 -7.23
N SER A 176 -15.18 -13.13 -5.92
CA SER A 176 -15.37 -11.99 -5.01
C SER A 176 -14.15 -11.06 -4.94
N ILE A 177 -12.93 -11.59 -5.13
CA ILE A 177 -11.69 -10.81 -5.24
C ILE A 177 -11.55 -10.24 -6.66
N LEU A 178 -11.69 -11.09 -7.69
CA LEU A 178 -11.48 -10.69 -9.09
C LEU A 178 -12.41 -9.55 -9.50
N SER A 179 -13.71 -9.65 -9.19
CA SER A 179 -14.68 -8.59 -9.49
C SER A 179 -14.38 -7.27 -8.78
N LYS A 180 -13.76 -7.32 -7.59
CA LYS A 180 -13.35 -6.10 -6.89
C LYS A 180 -12.12 -5.48 -7.52
N ILE A 181 -11.12 -6.27 -7.90
CA ILE A 181 -9.94 -5.78 -8.63
C ILE A 181 -10.40 -5.09 -9.92
N GLU A 182 -11.20 -5.77 -10.74
CA GLU A 182 -11.69 -5.24 -12.01
C GLU A 182 -12.50 -3.94 -11.87
N LYS A 183 -13.25 -3.80 -10.78
CA LYS A 183 -13.99 -2.56 -10.48
C LYS A 183 -13.07 -1.41 -10.07
N LEU A 184 -11.92 -1.71 -9.44
CA LEU A 184 -11.00 -0.70 -8.90
C LEU A 184 -9.92 -0.27 -9.91
N LEU A 185 -9.66 -1.07 -10.95
CA LEU A 185 -8.76 -0.73 -12.06
C LEU A 185 -9.31 0.38 -12.95
#